data_4ff8591fd0cca598992cda1612bf148d
#
_entry.id   4ff8591fd0cca598992cda1612bf148d
#
_cell.length_a   1.000
_cell.length_b   1.000
_cell.length_c   1.000
_cell.angle_alpha   90.00
_cell.angle_beta   90.00
_cell.angle_gamma   90.00
#
_symmetry.space_group_name_H-M   'P 1'
#
loop_
_entity.id
_entity.type
_entity.pdbx_description
1 polymer ?
#
loop_
_entity_poly.entity_id
_entity_poly.type
_entity_poly.pdbx_seq_one_letter_code
_entity_poly.pdbx_strand_id
1 'polypeptide(L)'
;MASVPGYIYAQRGDALWVNLFVANNAEIKLDNGRTVKLKQETRYPWDGAIKMTVTPDAAADLTIHVRMPGWARNEPVASDLYRFAAESQDAAVLKVNSKKVPIQIEKGYVALTRNWKPGDVIELNLPMPIRRVLANDHVAADRGRVALERGPIVYAAEWPDNPKGQVRNLMLPRDERLEAEFKPDLLRGVTVVKGRAIALAYDAQGKVTKTEQEFTAIPYYSWANRGCGQMMVWFPETEAFAKPAPFPTLASTAQVTVSGKSRKNPRMINDGEEPASSSDPSSYFDWWPTKGTSEWVEYAFEKPATVSECQLYWFDDTGHGEVRVPASWRLLYKDGDSLKPVAALEPYGVEKDRYNRVAFQPVQTNGLRLEITMQPKWSAGIQEWKVK
;
A
#
# COMPACT_ATOMS: atom_id res chain seq x y z
N MET A 1 -18.11 -7.44 -9.25
CA MET A 1 -18.78 -7.46 -7.92
C MET A 1 -20.24 -7.90 -7.94
N ALA A 2 -20.91 -7.97 -9.09
CA ALA A 2 -22.32 -8.40 -9.18
C ALA A 2 -22.61 -9.85 -8.69
N SER A 3 -21.60 -10.71 -8.67
CA SER A 3 -21.73 -12.12 -8.22
C SER A 3 -21.55 -12.33 -6.71
N VAL A 4 -21.01 -11.34 -5.95
CA VAL A 4 -20.74 -11.50 -4.51
C VAL A 4 -21.97 -11.89 -3.69
N PRO A 5 -23.18 -11.34 -3.93
CA PRO A 5 -24.36 -11.76 -3.19
C PRO A 5 -24.65 -13.26 -3.27
N GLY A 6 -24.34 -13.91 -4.39
CA GLY A 6 -24.51 -15.35 -4.58
C GLY A 6 -23.59 -16.23 -3.74
N TYR A 7 -22.57 -15.67 -3.09
CA TYR A 7 -21.63 -16.38 -2.22
C TYR A 7 -21.91 -16.18 -0.72
N ILE A 8 -22.82 -15.27 -0.35
CA ILE A 8 -23.11 -14.96 1.06
C ILE A 8 -23.67 -16.21 1.76
N TYR A 9 -24.54 -16.92 1.08
CA TYR A 9 -25.18 -18.15 1.58
C TYR A 9 -24.97 -19.29 0.61
N ALA A 10 -24.96 -20.50 1.16
CA ALA A 10 -25.12 -21.74 0.41
C ALA A 10 -26.13 -22.65 1.13
N GLN A 11 -26.79 -23.52 0.40
CA GLN A 11 -27.75 -24.46 0.98
C GLN A 11 -27.57 -25.86 0.37
N ARG A 12 -27.90 -26.87 1.15
CA ARG A 12 -27.96 -28.27 0.71
C ARG A 12 -28.90 -29.05 1.65
N GLY A 13 -29.96 -29.60 1.11
CA GLY A 13 -30.98 -30.26 1.93
C GLY A 13 -31.61 -29.31 2.95
N ASP A 14 -31.59 -29.69 4.23
CA ASP A 14 -32.06 -28.88 5.37
C ASP A 14 -30.93 -28.07 6.06
N ALA A 15 -29.84 -27.91 5.40
CA ALA A 15 -28.70 -27.17 5.95
C ALA A 15 -28.43 -25.89 5.16
N LEU A 16 -28.08 -24.83 5.91
CA LEU A 16 -27.76 -23.51 5.41
C LEU A 16 -26.36 -23.09 5.87
N TRP A 17 -25.51 -22.61 4.97
CA TRP A 17 -24.20 -22.08 5.28
C TRP A 17 -24.19 -20.55 5.17
N VAL A 18 -23.72 -19.86 6.22
CA VAL A 18 -23.43 -18.44 6.22
C VAL A 18 -21.93 -18.29 5.96
N ASN A 19 -21.57 -17.94 4.72
CA ASN A 19 -20.18 -17.90 4.25
C ASN A 19 -19.54 -16.54 4.39
N LEU A 20 -20.32 -15.46 4.19
CA LEU A 20 -19.85 -14.08 4.24
C LEU A 20 -20.69 -13.25 5.21
N PHE A 21 -20.03 -12.42 5.99
CA PHE A 21 -20.70 -11.52 6.91
C PHE A 21 -20.88 -10.15 6.23
N VAL A 22 -22.04 -9.96 5.64
CA VAL A 22 -22.45 -8.76 4.92
C VAL A 22 -23.85 -8.37 5.38
N ALA A 23 -24.07 -7.13 5.81
CA ALA A 23 -25.40 -6.67 6.20
C ALA A 23 -26.38 -6.80 5.02
N ASN A 24 -27.41 -7.61 5.20
CA ASN A 24 -28.41 -7.90 4.16
C ASN A 24 -29.70 -8.51 4.74
N ASN A 25 -30.72 -8.59 3.90
CA ASN A 25 -31.91 -9.42 4.11
C ASN A 25 -31.98 -10.42 2.95
N ALA A 26 -32.02 -11.69 3.28
CA ALA A 26 -32.13 -12.78 2.31
C ALA A 26 -33.36 -13.59 2.56
N GLU A 27 -33.99 -14.09 1.49
CA GLU A 27 -35.01 -15.12 1.50
C GLU A 27 -34.46 -16.32 0.76
N ILE A 28 -34.29 -17.44 1.47
CA ILE A 28 -33.63 -18.64 0.99
C ILE A 28 -34.64 -19.77 0.95
N LYS A 29 -34.90 -20.29 -0.26
CA LYS A 29 -35.75 -21.45 -0.47
C LYS A 29 -34.90 -22.71 -0.37
N LEU A 30 -35.17 -23.56 0.62
CA LEU A 30 -34.47 -24.83 0.84
C LEU A 30 -34.96 -25.90 -0.14
N ASP A 31 -34.18 -26.97 -0.32
CA ASP A 31 -34.50 -28.07 -1.23
C ASP A 31 -35.80 -28.82 -0.84
N ASN A 32 -36.18 -28.80 0.43
CA ASN A 32 -37.42 -29.36 0.95
C ASN A 32 -38.65 -28.46 0.72
N GLY A 33 -38.48 -27.32 0.00
CA GLY A 33 -39.55 -26.37 -0.32
C GLY A 33 -39.85 -25.34 0.76
N ARG A 34 -39.24 -25.43 1.95
CA ARG A 34 -39.35 -24.42 3.02
C ARG A 34 -38.60 -23.15 2.68
N THR A 35 -39.03 -22.04 3.28
CA THR A 35 -38.40 -20.74 3.14
C THR A 35 -37.84 -20.27 4.47
N VAL A 36 -36.59 -19.85 4.48
CA VAL A 36 -35.92 -19.24 5.63
C VAL A 36 -35.52 -17.82 5.28
N LYS A 37 -36.00 -16.81 6.01
CA LYS A 37 -35.53 -15.44 5.92
C LYS A 37 -34.38 -15.24 6.90
N LEU A 38 -33.27 -14.67 6.42
CA LEU A 38 -32.11 -14.34 7.20
C LEU A 38 -31.84 -12.85 7.08
N LYS A 39 -31.81 -12.15 8.23
CA LYS A 39 -31.36 -10.76 8.30
C LYS A 39 -30.00 -10.73 8.98
N GLN A 40 -28.95 -10.25 8.28
CA GLN A 40 -27.65 -9.96 8.88
C GLN A 40 -27.52 -8.47 9.18
N GLU A 41 -27.13 -8.15 10.41
CA GLU A 41 -26.82 -6.80 10.89
C GLU A 41 -25.37 -6.81 11.38
N THR A 42 -24.48 -6.09 10.69
CA THR A 42 -23.05 -6.07 10.99
C THR A 42 -22.37 -4.89 10.31
N ARG A 43 -21.23 -4.48 10.87
CA ARG A 43 -20.25 -3.59 10.21
C ARG A 43 -18.96 -4.34 9.86
N TYR A 44 -19.02 -5.67 9.78
CA TYR A 44 -17.88 -6.47 9.32
C TYR A 44 -17.46 -6.03 7.90
N PRO A 45 -16.18 -5.84 7.58
CA PRO A 45 -14.98 -6.28 8.31
C PRO A 45 -14.38 -5.22 9.25
N TRP A 46 -15.04 -4.09 9.53
CA TRP A 46 -14.50 -3.01 10.38
C TRP A 46 -14.63 -3.29 11.87
N ASP A 47 -15.63 -4.05 12.25
CA ASP A 47 -15.74 -4.65 13.58
C ASP A 47 -16.22 -6.12 13.47
N GLY A 48 -16.09 -6.87 14.55
CA GLY A 48 -16.36 -8.29 14.58
C GLY A 48 -17.75 -8.68 15.10
N ALA A 49 -18.64 -7.71 15.30
CA ALA A 49 -20.01 -7.98 15.77
C ALA A 49 -20.92 -8.33 14.60
N ILE A 50 -21.48 -9.53 14.63
CA ILE A 50 -22.43 -10.05 13.65
C ILE A 50 -23.67 -10.52 14.36
N LYS A 51 -24.84 -10.00 13.97
CA LYS A 51 -26.14 -10.43 14.44
C LYS A 51 -26.94 -10.97 13.27
N MET A 52 -27.49 -12.15 13.40
CA MET A 52 -28.32 -12.80 12.39
C MET A 52 -29.69 -13.17 12.98
N THR A 53 -30.75 -12.60 12.43
CA THR A 53 -32.14 -12.99 12.81
C THR A 53 -32.62 -14.02 11.84
N VAL A 54 -33.05 -15.19 12.37
CA VAL A 54 -33.52 -16.34 11.62
C VAL A 54 -35.04 -16.37 11.68
N THR A 55 -35.70 -16.39 10.54
CA THR A 55 -37.15 -16.41 10.44
C THR A 55 -37.57 -17.46 9.42
N PRO A 56 -37.69 -18.72 9.83
CA PRO A 56 -38.33 -19.77 8.98
C PRO A 56 -39.82 -19.48 8.82
N ASP A 57 -40.43 -19.96 7.76
CA ASP A 57 -41.88 -19.87 7.47
C ASP A 57 -42.73 -20.54 8.56
N ALA A 58 -42.24 -21.59 9.19
CA ALA A 58 -42.74 -22.22 10.38
C ALA A 58 -41.58 -22.76 11.22
N ALA A 59 -41.82 -23.10 12.49
CA ALA A 59 -40.79 -23.74 13.32
C ALA A 59 -40.24 -24.99 12.60
N ALA A 60 -38.91 -25.05 12.46
CA ALA A 60 -38.27 -26.05 11.61
C ALA A 60 -36.96 -26.56 12.21
N ASP A 61 -36.77 -27.86 12.14
CA ASP A 61 -35.47 -28.47 12.39
C ASP A 61 -34.60 -28.27 11.18
N LEU A 62 -33.54 -27.50 11.36
CA LEU A 62 -32.50 -27.27 10.34
C LEU A 62 -31.15 -26.99 10.99
N THR A 63 -30.10 -27.16 10.21
CA THR A 63 -28.73 -26.85 10.64
C THR A 63 -28.27 -25.57 9.96
N ILE A 64 -27.84 -24.57 10.77
CA ILE A 64 -27.19 -23.38 10.27
C ILE A 64 -25.68 -23.48 10.56
N HIS A 65 -24.87 -23.51 9.50
CA HIS A 65 -23.42 -23.49 9.58
C HIS A 65 -22.93 -22.04 9.54
N VAL A 66 -22.34 -21.58 10.65
CA VAL A 66 -21.78 -20.24 10.76
C VAL A 66 -20.28 -20.31 10.52
N ARG A 67 -19.78 -19.57 9.53
CA ARG A 67 -18.34 -19.55 9.20
C ARG A 67 -17.51 -19.03 10.37
N MET A 68 -16.38 -19.67 10.61
CA MET A 68 -15.35 -19.21 11.52
C MET A 68 -14.09 -18.90 10.70
N PRO A 69 -13.80 -17.60 10.44
CA PRO A 69 -12.69 -17.21 9.58
C PRO A 69 -11.34 -17.69 10.11
N GLY A 70 -10.38 -17.96 9.21
CA GLY A 70 -9.04 -18.44 9.56
C GLY A 70 -8.31 -17.45 10.48
N TRP A 71 -8.35 -16.15 10.18
CA TRP A 71 -7.71 -15.12 10.99
C TRP A 71 -8.18 -15.11 12.46
N ALA A 72 -9.45 -15.46 12.72
CA ALA A 72 -10.00 -15.60 14.07
C ALA A 72 -9.62 -16.94 14.74
N ARG A 73 -8.90 -17.82 14.05
CA ARG A 73 -8.41 -19.13 14.49
C ARG A 73 -6.89 -19.24 14.47
N ASN A 74 -6.19 -18.12 14.50
CA ASN A 74 -4.73 -18.02 14.37
C ASN A 74 -4.16 -18.48 13.00
N GLU A 75 -4.97 -18.50 11.94
CA GLU A 75 -4.60 -18.84 10.56
C GLU A 75 -4.80 -17.62 9.66
N PRO A 76 -3.77 -16.77 9.38
CA PRO A 76 -3.94 -15.57 8.55
C PRO A 76 -4.35 -15.93 7.10
N VAL A 77 -3.83 -17.03 6.59
CA VAL A 77 -4.15 -17.59 5.26
C VAL A 77 -4.32 -19.11 5.35
N ALA A 78 -5.03 -19.70 4.39
CA ALA A 78 -5.25 -21.15 4.32
C ALA A 78 -4.02 -21.91 3.74
N SER A 79 -2.82 -21.58 4.18
CA SER A 79 -1.55 -22.19 3.76
C SER A 79 -0.47 -21.88 4.80
N ASP A 80 0.73 -22.40 4.60
CA ASP A 80 1.92 -22.16 5.42
C ASP A 80 2.75 -20.93 4.98
N LEU A 81 2.27 -20.17 3.98
CA LEU A 81 2.96 -18.98 3.47
C LEU A 81 3.10 -17.89 4.53
N TYR A 82 2.11 -17.73 5.39
CA TYR A 82 2.09 -16.71 6.43
C TYR A 82 1.59 -17.29 7.76
N ARG A 83 2.13 -16.75 8.85
CA ARG A 83 1.71 -17.06 10.22
C ARG A 83 1.65 -15.81 11.07
N PHE A 84 0.87 -15.81 12.10
CA PHE A 84 0.94 -14.76 13.11
C PHE A 84 2.21 -14.91 13.97
N ALA A 85 2.80 -13.79 14.37
CA ALA A 85 3.99 -13.77 15.21
C ALA A 85 3.72 -14.34 16.63
N ALA A 86 2.47 -14.23 17.08
CA ALA A 86 2.01 -14.80 18.34
C ALA A 86 0.55 -15.25 18.20
N GLU A 87 0.14 -16.26 18.96
CA GLU A 87 -1.27 -16.65 19.05
C GLU A 87 -2.07 -15.62 19.84
N SER A 88 -3.28 -15.34 19.38
CA SER A 88 -4.24 -14.54 20.14
C SER A 88 -4.91 -15.41 21.20
N GLN A 89 -5.01 -14.87 22.41
CA GLN A 89 -5.79 -15.46 23.49
C GLN A 89 -7.26 -15.02 23.46
N ASP A 90 -7.61 -14.05 22.60
CA ASP A 90 -8.95 -13.55 22.45
C ASP A 90 -9.79 -14.58 21.70
N ALA A 91 -10.80 -15.12 22.35
CA ALA A 91 -11.68 -16.14 21.77
C ALA A 91 -12.94 -15.54 21.16
N ALA A 92 -13.36 -16.07 20.02
CA ALA A 92 -14.67 -15.80 19.46
C ALA A 92 -15.78 -16.20 20.43
N VAL A 93 -16.88 -15.45 20.43
CA VAL A 93 -18.07 -15.77 21.25
C VAL A 93 -19.26 -15.93 20.32
N LEU A 94 -19.90 -17.09 20.42
CA LEU A 94 -21.13 -17.43 19.69
C LEU A 94 -22.28 -17.59 20.68
N LYS A 95 -23.42 -16.96 20.38
CA LYS A 95 -24.63 -17.07 21.17
C LYS A 95 -25.83 -17.38 20.27
N VAL A 96 -26.80 -18.08 20.81
CA VAL A 96 -28.16 -18.23 20.23
C VAL A 96 -29.16 -17.80 21.28
N ASN A 97 -29.99 -16.81 20.95
CA ASN A 97 -30.95 -16.19 21.88
C ASN A 97 -30.30 -15.78 23.19
N SER A 98 -29.16 -15.03 23.09
CA SER A 98 -28.33 -14.55 24.19
C SER A 98 -27.64 -15.65 25.03
N LYS A 99 -27.86 -16.93 24.76
CA LYS A 99 -27.17 -18.03 25.45
C LYS A 99 -25.90 -18.45 24.70
N LYS A 100 -24.76 -18.50 25.39
CA LYS A 100 -23.50 -18.99 24.81
C LYS A 100 -23.66 -20.43 24.32
N VAL A 101 -23.09 -20.71 23.16
CA VAL A 101 -23.01 -22.06 22.59
C VAL A 101 -21.52 -22.43 22.39
N PRO A 102 -21.15 -23.70 22.59
CA PRO A 102 -19.80 -24.16 22.33
C PRO A 102 -19.40 -23.94 20.86
N ILE A 103 -18.16 -23.53 20.65
CA ILE A 103 -17.57 -23.37 19.33
C ILE A 103 -16.78 -24.64 19.00
N GLN A 104 -17.46 -25.59 18.28
CA GLN A 104 -16.83 -26.77 17.72
C GLN A 104 -16.74 -26.56 16.20
N ILE A 105 -15.52 -26.42 15.68
CA ILE A 105 -15.30 -26.05 14.28
C ILE A 105 -15.00 -27.29 13.46
N GLU A 106 -15.85 -27.53 12.46
CA GLU A 106 -15.65 -28.54 11.43
C GLU A 106 -15.60 -27.89 10.06
N LYS A 107 -14.52 -28.12 9.31
CA LYS A 107 -14.29 -27.55 7.97
C LYS A 107 -14.49 -26.03 7.89
N GLY A 108 -14.13 -25.31 8.98
CA GLY A 108 -14.23 -23.86 9.07
C GLY A 108 -15.60 -23.31 9.46
N TYR A 109 -16.52 -24.14 9.92
CA TYR A 109 -17.86 -23.74 10.36
C TYR A 109 -18.20 -24.30 11.73
N VAL A 110 -19.10 -23.59 12.43
CA VAL A 110 -19.80 -24.11 13.61
C VAL A 110 -21.23 -24.49 13.18
N ALA A 111 -21.61 -25.72 13.40
CA ALA A 111 -22.96 -26.23 13.10
C ALA A 111 -23.90 -25.96 14.26
N LEU A 112 -25.01 -25.28 14.00
CA LEU A 112 -26.08 -24.99 14.95
C LEU A 112 -27.33 -25.77 14.54
N THR A 113 -27.46 -27.02 15.03
CA THR A 113 -28.63 -27.91 14.78
C THR A 113 -29.66 -27.74 15.87
N ARG A 114 -30.86 -27.28 15.52
CA ARG A 114 -31.97 -27.09 16.47
C ARG A 114 -33.29 -26.85 15.75
N ASN A 115 -34.40 -26.91 16.51
CA ASN A 115 -35.69 -26.41 16.06
C ASN A 115 -35.68 -24.87 16.10
N TRP A 116 -35.57 -24.24 14.92
CA TRP A 116 -35.58 -22.79 14.77
C TRP A 116 -36.97 -22.23 14.73
N LYS A 117 -37.19 -21.14 15.45
CA LYS A 117 -38.48 -20.43 15.50
C LYS A 117 -38.31 -19.05 14.83
N PRO A 118 -39.38 -18.50 14.24
CA PRO A 118 -39.34 -17.12 13.72
C PRO A 118 -38.89 -16.14 14.79
N GLY A 119 -37.82 -15.38 14.46
CA GLY A 119 -37.22 -14.38 15.35
C GLY A 119 -36.06 -14.89 16.20
N ASP A 120 -35.64 -16.16 16.09
CA ASP A 120 -34.43 -16.64 16.77
C ASP A 120 -33.19 -15.84 16.29
N VAL A 121 -32.27 -15.56 17.21
CA VAL A 121 -31.12 -14.70 16.96
C VAL A 121 -29.81 -15.47 17.18
N ILE A 122 -28.91 -15.40 16.21
CA ILE A 122 -27.51 -15.81 16.32
C ILE A 122 -26.65 -14.53 16.48
N GLU A 123 -25.81 -14.50 17.49
CA GLU A 123 -24.84 -13.43 17.72
C GLU A 123 -23.43 -14.02 17.71
N LEU A 124 -22.60 -13.56 16.79
CA LEU A 124 -21.18 -13.89 16.73
C LEU A 124 -20.35 -12.64 16.98
N ASN A 125 -19.41 -12.74 17.92
CA ASN A 125 -18.41 -11.70 18.15
C ASN A 125 -17.02 -12.26 17.88
N LEU A 126 -16.33 -11.67 16.93
CA LEU A 126 -14.97 -11.98 16.51
C LEU A 126 -14.03 -10.89 17.01
N PRO A 127 -13.21 -11.14 18.04
CA PRO A 127 -12.21 -10.17 18.49
C PRO A 127 -11.24 -9.79 17.35
N MET A 128 -10.91 -8.50 17.28
CA MET A 128 -10.04 -7.96 16.22
C MET A 128 -8.82 -7.23 16.84
N PRO A 129 -7.92 -7.92 17.56
CA PRO A 129 -6.66 -7.32 17.97
C PRO A 129 -5.79 -7.00 16.75
N ILE A 130 -4.86 -6.05 16.92
CA ILE A 130 -3.80 -5.82 15.93
C ILE A 130 -2.83 -7.00 16.03
N ARG A 131 -2.52 -7.61 14.90
CA ARG A 131 -1.66 -8.78 14.81
C ARG A 131 -0.51 -8.56 13.85
N ARG A 132 0.65 -9.08 14.22
CA ARG A 132 1.83 -9.12 13.37
C ARG A 132 1.84 -10.42 12.58
N VAL A 133 2.02 -10.31 11.27
CA VAL A 133 2.07 -11.44 10.32
C VAL A 133 3.48 -11.59 9.82
N LEU A 134 4.02 -12.80 9.89
CA LEU A 134 5.34 -13.17 9.40
C LEU A 134 5.18 -14.07 8.17
N ALA A 135 6.04 -13.87 7.18
CA ALA A 135 6.12 -14.75 6.03
C ALA A 135 6.91 -16.03 6.35
N ASN A 136 6.67 -17.07 5.56
CA ASN A 136 7.51 -18.26 5.53
C ASN A 136 8.93 -17.87 5.06
N ASP A 137 9.96 -18.50 5.58
CA ASP A 137 11.37 -18.21 5.28
C ASP A 137 11.73 -18.39 3.78
N HIS A 138 10.94 -19.14 3.02
CA HIS A 138 11.08 -19.28 1.57
C HIS A 138 10.61 -18.05 0.80
N VAL A 139 9.85 -17.13 1.42
CA VAL A 139 9.46 -15.85 0.83
C VAL A 139 10.58 -14.83 1.09
N ALA A 140 11.62 -14.89 0.26
CA ALA A 140 12.86 -14.12 0.49
C ALA A 140 12.63 -12.61 0.57
N ALA A 141 11.64 -12.06 -0.16
CA ALA A 141 11.33 -10.63 -0.19
C ALA A 141 10.80 -10.11 1.15
N ASP A 142 10.14 -10.96 1.94
CA ASP A 142 9.50 -10.58 3.21
C ASP A 142 10.31 -11.00 4.44
N ARG A 143 11.49 -11.59 4.22
CA ARG A 143 12.37 -12.02 5.31
C ARG A 143 12.77 -10.86 6.22
N GLY A 144 12.66 -11.06 7.55
CA GLY A 144 12.97 -10.04 8.55
C GLY A 144 12.00 -8.86 8.58
N ARG A 145 10.84 -9.05 7.98
CA ARG A 145 9.76 -8.06 7.90
C ARG A 145 8.49 -8.57 8.55
N VAL A 146 7.60 -7.67 8.86
CA VAL A 146 6.29 -7.94 9.45
C VAL A 146 5.22 -7.15 8.72
N ALA A 147 4.08 -7.77 8.44
CA ALA A 147 2.86 -7.07 8.05
C ALA A 147 1.93 -6.92 9.26
N LEU A 148 1.02 -5.96 9.19
CA LEU A 148 0.03 -5.71 10.24
C LEU A 148 -1.36 -6.08 9.73
N GLU A 149 -2.10 -6.80 10.57
CA GLU A 149 -3.47 -7.23 10.30
C GLU A 149 -4.37 -6.95 11.51
N ARG A 150 -5.60 -6.53 11.26
CA ARG A 150 -6.66 -6.40 12.27
C ARG A 150 -7.95 -6.99 11.74
N GLY A 151 -8.39 -8.11 12.31
CA GLY A 151 -9.42 -8.92 11.68
C GLY A 151 -8.95 -9.41 10.31
N PRO A 152 -9.76 -9.32 9.24
CA PRO A 152 -9.35 -9.68 7.88
C PRO A 152 -8.66 -8.53 7.12
N ILE A 153 -8.38 -7.41 7.77
CA ILE A 153 -7.86 -6.20 7.12
C ILE A 153 -6.36 -6.12 7.32
N VAL A 154 -5.62 -6.08 6.21
CA VAL A 154 -4.19 -5.77 6.16
C VAL A 154 -4.00 -4.26 6.17
N TYR A 155 -2.91 -3.79 6.78
CA TYR A 155 -2.58 -2.37 6.92
C TYR A 155 -1.32 -1.99 6.16
N ALA A 156 -1.27 -0.76 5.67
CA ALA A 156 -0.11 -0.16 5.01
C ALA A 156 0.20 1.21 5.60
N ALA A 157 1.48 1.53 5.78
CA ALA A 157 1.89 2.91 5.98
C ALA A 157 1.85 3.64 4.64
N GLU A 158 1.27 4.83 4.61
CA GLU A 158 1.20 5.69 3.44
C GLU A 158 1.81 7.07 3.75
N TRP A 159 2.42 7.67 2.75
CA TRP A 159 3.18 8.90 2.87
C TRP A 159 2.43 10.08 3.54
N PRO A 160 1.10 10.31 3.32
CA PRO A 160 0.44 11.48 3.91
C PRO A 160 0.26 11.40 5.43
N ASP A 161 0.32 10.18 5.99
CA ASP A 161 0.06 9.93 7.41
C ASP A 161 1.33 9.81 8.24
N ASN A 162 2.49 9.88 7.59
CA ASN A 162 3.78 9.69 8.25
C ASN A 162 4.71 10.90 8.05
N PRO A 163 5.56 11.23 9.04
CA PRO A 163 6.42 12.41 8.99
C PRO A 163 7.25 12.48 7.72
N LYS A 164 7.39 13.68 7.16
CA LYS A 164 8.15 13.99 5.93
C LYS A 164 7.68 13.24 4.68
N GLY A 165 6.55 12.54 4.72
CA GLY A 165 6.06 11.74 3.61
C GLY A 165 6.95 10.53 3.27
N GLN A 166 7.79 10.09 4.20
CA GLN A 166 8.70 8.96 4.03
C GLN A 166 8.21 7.75 4.85
N VAL A 167 8.09 6.60 4.21
CA VAL A 167 7.69 5.36 4.87
C VAL A 167 8.62 4.19 4.54
N ARG A 168 9.34 4.22 3.41
CA ARG A 168 10.22 3.10 3.00
C ARG A 168 11.44 2.92 3.91
N ASN A 169 11.82 3.96 4.65
CA ASN A 169 12.92 3.96 5.60
C ASN A 169 12.51 3.65 7.03
N LEU A 170 11.25 3.29 7.26
CA LEU A 170 10.74 2.96 8.58
C LEU A 170 11.09 1.53 8.98
N MET A 171 11.55 1.36 10.19
CA MET A 171 11.71 0.11 10.90
C MET A 171 10.69 0.07 12.05
N LEU A 172 9.91 -1.00 12.14
CA LEU A 172 8.91 -1.21 13.19
C LEU A 172 9.45 -2.21 14.22
N PRO A 173 9.94 -1.76 15.37
CA PRO A 173 10.48 -2.65 16.39
C PRO A 173 9.49 -3.74 16.78
N ARG A 174 10.01 -4.93 17.11
CA ARG A 174 9.17 -6.10 17.43
C ARG A 174 8.34 -5.92 18.69
N ASP A 175 8.84 -5.19 19.64
CA ASP A 175 8.26 -4.90 20.97
C ASP A 175 7.40 -3.62 20.96
N GLU A 176 7.31 -2.90 19.81
CA GLU A 176 6.49 -1.71 19.74
C GLU A 176 5.02 -2.03 19.97
N ARG A 177 4.43 -1.27 20.91
CA ARG A 177 2.99 -1.34 21.20
C ARG A 177 2.19 -0.60 20.16
N LEU A 178 1.28 -1.31 19.51
CA LEU A 178 0.39 -0.77 18.49
C LEU A 178 -1.02 -0.59 19.04
N GLU A 179 -1.66 0.52 18.65
CA GLU A 179 -3.01 0.87 19.08
C GLU A 179 -3.92 1.13 17.87
N ALA A 180 -5.17 0.69 17.96
CA ALA A 180 -6.19 0.94 16.93
C ALA A 180 -7.00 2.17 17.31
N GLU A 181 -7.12 3.14 16.38
CA GLU A 181 -7.87 4.37 16.57
C GLU A 181 -8.82 4.59 15.39
N PHE A 182 -10.10 4.83 15.65
CA PHE A 182 -11.04 5.19 14.59
C PHE A 182 -10.94 6.67 14.24
N LYS A 183 -10.72 6.98 12.96
CA LYS A 183 -10.63 8.34 12.40
C LYS A 183 -11.82 8.59 11.48
N PRO A 184 -12.89 9.26 11.98
CA PRO A 184 -14.12 9.46 11.20
C PRO A 184 -13.91 10.31 9.94
N ASP A 185 -13.01 11.29 9.99
CA ASP A 185 -12.77 12.24 8.90
C ASP A 185 -11.71 11.77 7.91
N LEU A 186 -10.95 10.71 8.23
CA LEU A 186 -9.93 10.15 7.35
C LEU A 186 -10.57 9.13 6.41
N LEU A 187 -10.40 9.32 5.08
CA LEU A 187 -10.81 8.34 4.05
C LEU A 187 -12.27 7.83 4.20
N ARG A 188 -13.18 8.72 4.61
CA ARG A 188 -14.60 8.44 4.90
C ARG A 188 -14.85 7.58 6.15
N GLY A 189 -13.92 7.59 7.08
CA GLY A 189 -13.97 6.84 8.34
C GLY A 189 -13.25 5.49 8.24
N VAL A 190 -12.06 5.44 8.82
CA VAL A 190 -11.24 4.21 8.90
C VAL A 190 -10.66 4.04 10.30
N THR A 191 -10.43 2.79 10.68
CA THR A 191 -9.60 2.51 11.86
C THR A 191 -8.15 2.47 11.40
N VAL A 192 -7.29 3.31 11.97
CA VAL A 192 -5.84 3.29 11.74
C VAL A 192 -5.13 2.47 12.82
N VAL A 193 -3.93 2.00 12.50
CA VAL A 193 -2.99 1.43 13.46
C VAL A 193 -1.91 2.47 13.73
N LYS A 194 -1.69 2.81 14.99
CA LYS A 194 -0.71 3.81 15.44
C LYS A 194 0.32 3.18 16.37
N GLY A 195 1.48 3.80 16.42
CA GLY A 195 2.60 3.44 17.29
C GLY A 195 3.79 4.34 17.00
N ARG A 196 4.97 3.86 17.31
CA ARG A 196 6.24 4.51 16.98
C ARG A 196 7.06 3.63 16.06
N ALA A 197 7.79 4.23 15.16
CA ALA A 197 8.75 3.57 14.30
C ALA A 197 10.10 4.28 14.37
N ILE A 198 11.14 3.59 13.94
CA ILE A 198 12.47 4.17 13.81
C ILE A 198 12.70 4.49 12.34
N ALA A 199 12.83 5.77 12.02
CA ALA A 199 13.24 6.23 10.70
C ALA A 199 14.77 6.16 10.58
N LEU A 200 15.24 5.50 9.53
CA LEU A 200 16.65 5.36 9.20
C LEU A 200 17.03 6.32 8.07
N ALA A 201 18.16 7.02 8.20
CA ALA A 201 18.67 7.89 7.16
C ALA A 201 20.20 7.92 7.18
N TYR A 202 20.80 8.16 6.02
CA TYR A 202 22.23 8.45 5.97
C TYR A 202 22.51 9.91 6.37
N ASP A 203 23.58 10.13 7.14
CA ASP A 203 24.15 11.47 7.37
C ASP A 203 25.09 11.87 6.22
N ALA A 204 25.68 13.07 6.32
CA ALA A 204 26.61 13.61 5.32
C ALA A 204 27.88 12.75 5.15
N GLN A 205 28.20 11.91 6.11
CA GLN A 205 29.36 11.02 6.12
C GLN A 205 28.99 9.60 5.66
N GLY A 206 27.72 9.36 5.26
CA GLY A 206 27.22 8.05 4.85
C GLY A 206 26.96 7.09 5.99
N LYS A 207 26.93 7.56 7.25
CA LYS A 207 26.60 6.75 8.42
C LYS A 207 25.10 6.74 8.63
N VAL A 208 24.55 5.57 9.01
CA VAL A 208 23.12 5.41 9.33
C VAL A 208 22.82 6.11 10.67
N THR A 209 21.85 7.01 10.63
CA THR A 209 21.23 7.66 11.79
C THR A 209 19.86 7.09 12.05
N LYS A 210 19.40 7.12 13.31
CA LYS A 210 18.13 6.60 13.77
C LYS A 210 17.34 7.69 14.44
N THR A 211 16.09 7.88 14.05
CA THR A 211 15.18 8.84 14.66
C THR A 211 13.87 8.16 14.96
N GLU A 212 13.46 8.17 16.21
CA GLU A 212 12.14 7.70 16.61
C GLU A 212 11.08 8.70 16.15
N GLN A 213 9.99 8.21 15.57
CA GLN A 213 8.89 9.05 15.08
C GLN A 213 7.53 8.37 15.24
N GLU A 214 6.48 9.15 15.12
CA GLU A 214 5.12 8.61 15.03
C GLU A 214 4.98 7.75 13.78
N PHE A 215 4.20 6.68 13.94
CA PHE A 215 3.85 5.73 12.89
C PHE A 215 2.34 5.63 12.77
N THR A 216 1.84 5.71 11.56
CA THR A 216 0.43 5.49 11.24
C THR A 216 0.31 4.60 10.02
N ALA A 217 -0.47 3.52 10.16
CA ALA A 217 -0.86 2.66 9.05
C ALA A 217 -2.38 2.68 8.88
N ILE A 218 -2.81 2.74 7.63
CA ILE A 218 -4.22 2.75 7.20
C ILE A 218 -4.60 1.38 6.64
N PRO A 219 -5.90 1.03 6.55
CA PRO A 219 -6.33 -0.15 5.83
C PRO A 219 -5.81 -0.16 4.38
N TYR A 220 -5.18 -1.26 3.96
CA TYR A 220 -4.59 -1.38 2.62
C TYR A 220 -5.58 -1.09 1.48
N TYR A 221 -6.86 -1.47 1.63
CA TYR A 221 -7.89 -1.17 0.62
C TYR A 221 -8.13 0.34 0.40
N SER A 222 -7.71 1.18 1.35
CA SER A 222 -7.83 2.65 1.27
C SER A 222 -6.58 3.34 0.71
N TRP A 223 -5.55 2.58 0.35
CA TRP A 223 -4.32 3.09 -0.24
C TRP A 223 -4.54 3.72 -1.62
N ALA A 224 -3.66 4.67 -2.01
CA ALA A 224 -3.62 5.37 -3.30
C ALA A 224 -4.83 6.29 -3.59
N ASN A 225 -5.60 6.69 -2.58
CA ASN A 225 -6.73 7.61 -2.75
C ASN A 225 -6.34 9.10 -2.56
N ARG A 226 -5.07 9.39 -2.19
CA ARG A 226 -4.58 10.73 -1.85
C ARG A 226 -3.35 11.15 -2.66
N GLY A 227 -3.23 10.64 -3.87
CA GLY A 227 -2.12 10.92 -4.78
C GLY A 227 -0.98 9.90 -4.70
N CYS A 228 0.05 10.14 -5.53
CA CYS A 228 1.22 9.27 -5.61
C CYS A 228 2.22 9.60 -4.51
N GLY A 229 2.81 8.57 -3.91
CA GLY A 229 3.85 8.70 -2.88
C GLY A 229 4.27 7.35 -2.35
N GLN A 230 5.12 7.36 -1.33
CA GLN A 230 5.64 6.13 -0.75
C GLN A 230 4.56 5.37 0.03
N MET A 231 4.62 4.04 -0.05
CA MET A 231 3.82 3.14 0.79
C MET A 231 4.64 1.91 1.19
N MET A 232 4.27 1.27 2.30
CA MET A 232 4.87 0.03 2.76
C MET A 232 3.84 -0.84 3.50
N VAL A 233 3.84 -2.14 3.22
CA VAL A 233 3.02 -3.17 3.90
C VAL A 233 3.89 -4.03 4.80
N TRP A 234 5.08 -4.42 4.32
CA TRP A 234 6.04 -5.26 5.02
C TRP A 234 7.11 -4.43 5.70
N PHE A 235 6.97 -4.21 6.99
CA PHE A 235 7.85 -3.35 7.80
C PHE A 235 9.08 -4.15 8.27
N PRO A 236 10.31 -3.69 8.01
CA PRO A 236 11.50 -4.28 8.63
C PRO A 236 11.40 -4.23 10.16
N GLU A 237 11.76 -5.33 10.82
CA GLU A 237 11.83 -5.39 12.28
C GLU A 237 13.24 -5.05 12.81
N THR A 238 14.25 -5.10 11.94
CA THR A 238 15.64 -4.80 12.27
C THR A 238 16.30 -3.97 11.17
N GLU A 239 17.38 -3.28 11.53
CA GLU A 239 18.16 -2.44 10.61
C GLU A 239 18.71 -3.19 9.40
N ALA A 240 19.05 -4.49 9.57
CA ALA A 240 19.60 -5.32 8.49
C ALA A 240 18.66 -5.49 7.29
N PHE A 241 17.34 -5.29 7.48
CA PHE A 241 16.33 -5.41 6.44
C PHE A 241 15.68 -4.07 6.07
N ALA A 242 16.09 -2.98 6.73
CA ALA A 242 15.60 -1.65 6.47
C ALA A 242 16.44 -0.95 5.40
N LYS A 243 15.83 -0.01 4.67
CA LYS A 243 16.51 0.82 3.67
C LYS A 243 16.59 2.25 4.19
N PRO A 244 17.77 2.72 4.66
CA PRO A 244 17.91 4.10 5.12
C PRO A 244 17.57 5.10 4.00
N ALA A 245 16.90 6.19 4.34
CA ALA A 245 16.69 7.29 3.39
C ALA A 245 18.05 7.89 2.99
N PRO A 246 18.24 8.26 1.72
CA PRO A 246 19.46 8.93 1.27
C PRO A 246 19.66 10.26 1.97
N PHE A 247 20.92 10.69 2.08
CA PHE A 247 21.23 12.03 2.60
C PHE A 247 20.63 13.09 1.66
N PRO A 248 19.96 14.13 2.19
CA PRO A 248 19.37 15.16 1.37
C PRO A 248 20.43 15.90 0.53
N THR A 249 20.23 15.93 -0.79
CA THR A 249 21.06 16.67 -1.75
C THR A 249 20.32 17.90 -2.26
N LEU A 250 21.01 18.79 -2.97
CA LEU A 250 20.38 19.95 -3.63
C LEU A 250 19.24 19.50 -4.56
N ALA A 251 19.46 18.42 -5.33
CA ALA A 251 18.44 17.85 -6.21
C ALA A 251 17.26 17.27 -5.42
N SER A 252 17.51 16.41 -4.41
CA SER A 252 16.45 15.73 -3.66
C SER A 252 15.55 16.67 -2.84
N THR A 253 16.02 17.86 -2.51
CA THR A 253 15.25 18.90 -1.81
C THR A 253 14.56 19.89 -2.74
N ALA A 254 14.90 19.89 -4.04
CA ALA A 254 14.30 20.79 -5.02
C ALA A 254 12.81 20.49 -5.23
N GLN A 255 12.02 21.53 -5.48
CA GLN A 255 10.66 21.38 -5.98
C GLN A 255 10.73 21.01 -7.46
N VAL A 256 10.07 19.92 -7.83
CA VAL A 256 10.03 19.41 -9.21
C VAL A 256 8.75 19.84 -9.89
N THR A 257 8.85 20.44 -11.07
CA THR A 257 7.73 20.68 -11.98
C THR A 257 8.06 20.12 -13.36
N VAL A 258 7.03 19.71 -14.10
CA VAL A 258 7.17 19.09 -15.42
C VAL A 258 6.17 19.67 -16.40
N SER A 259 6.52 19.66 -17.68
CA SER A 259 5.55 19.93 -18.75
C SER A 259 4.67 18.73 -19.04
N GLY A 260 3.60 18.97 -19.79
CA GLY A 260 2.72 17.93 -20.29
C GLY A 260 1.92 17.22 -19.19
N LYS A 261 1.45 16.02 -19.51
CA LYS A 261 0.68 15.16 -18.60
C LYS A 261 1.41 13.85 -18.38
N SER A 262 1.48 13.43 -17.12
CA SER A 262 1.97 12.12 -16.73
C SER A 262 1.05 11.50 -15.69
N ARG A 263 1.08 10.18 -15.58
CA ARG A 263 0.43 9.42 -14.50
C ARG A 263 1.38 9.18 -13.31
N LYS A 264 2.64 9.57 -13.47
CA LYS A 264 3.70 9.38 -12.48
C LYS A 264 3.89 10.62 -11.63
N ASN A 265 4.42 10.44 -10.42
CA ASN A 265 4.81 11.55 -9.55
C ASN A 265 6.16 12.11 -10.04
N PRO A 266 6.27 13.42 -10.34
CA PRO A 266 7.55 14.02 -10.73
C PRO A 266 8.67 13.88 -9.69
N ARG A 267 8.34 13.70 -8.41
CA ARG A 267 9.31 13.46 -7.34
C ARG A 267 10.13 12.18 -7.51
N MET A 268 9.73 11.27 -8.40
CA MET A 268 10.53 10.09 -8.76
C MET A 268 11.82 10.44 -9.51
N ILE A 269 11.94 11.68 -10.01
CA ILE A 269 13.13 12.15 -10.71
C ILE A 269 14.27 12.52 -9.75
N ASN A 270 13.94 12.79 -8.47
CA ASN A 270 14.89 13.25 -7.46
C ASN A 270 14.68 12.60 -6.09
N ASP A 271 14.17 11.38 -6.06
CA ASP A 271 13.89 10.67 -4.80
C ASP A 271 15.15 10.04 -4.18
N GLY A 272 16.28 10.07 -4.89
CA GLY A 272 17.56 9.52 -4.45
C GLY A 272 17.63 7.99 -4.53
N GLU A 273 16.66 7.34 -5.19
CA GLU A 273 16.71 5.92 -5.46
C GLU A 273 17.70 5.63 -6.58
N GLU A 274 18.69 4.76 -6.32
CA GLU A 274 19.69 4.39 -7.32
C GLU A 274 19.12 3.32 -8.26
N PRO A 275 18.97 3.60 -9.58
CA PRO A 275 18.45 2.62 -10.52
C PRO A 275 19.39 1.41 -10.68
N ALA A 276 18.82 0.21 -10.74
CA ALA A 276 19.59 -1.01 -11.03
C ALA A 276 19.91 -1.13 -12.52
N SER A 277 19.05 -0.62 -13.40
CA SER A 277 19.19 -0.56 -14.85
C SER A 277 18.24 0.47 -15.44
N SER A 278 18.38 0.81 -16.71
CA SER A 278 17.44 1.70 -17.41
C SER A 278 16.01 1.15 -17.49
N SER A 279 15.82 -0.15 -17.38
CA SER A 279 14.50 -0.81 -17.37
C SER A 279 13.95 -1.08 -15.97
N ASP A 280 14.60 -0.59 -14.92
CA ASP A 280 14.14 -0.78 -13.53
C ASP A 280 12.81 -0.03 -13.30
N PRO A 281 11.71 -0.75 -13.01
CA PRO A 281 10.39 -0.13 -12.84
C PRO A 281 10.13 0.39 -11.42
N SER A 282 11.12 0.31 -10.51
CA SER A 282 10.93 0.61 -9.07
C SER A 282 10.68 2.09 -8.80
N SER A 283 11.39 3.00 -9.50
CA SER A 283 11.19 4.44 -9.43
C SER A 283 11.57 5.09 -10.77
N TYR A 284 10.61 5.71 -11.45
CA TYR A 284 10.85 6.47 -12.66
C TYR A 284 9.68 7.41 -12.97
N PHE A 285 9.97 8.47 -13.71
CA PHE A 285 8.99 9.37 -14.31
C PHE A 285 9.01 9.20 -15.83
N ASP A 286 7.86 9.26 -16.49
CA ASP A 286 7.69 9.28 -17.94
C ASP A 286 6.56 10.20 -18.38
N TRP A 287 6.54 10.57 -19.66
CA TRP A 287 5.46 11.34 -20.27
C TRP A 287 4.44 10.49 -21.02
N TRP A 288 4.53 9.16 -20.91
CA TRP A 288 3.58 8.28 -21.59
C TRP A 288 2.11 8.63 -21.23
N PRO A 289 1.18 8.71 -22.23
CA PRO A 289 1.28 8.26 -23.62
C PRO A 289 1.76 9.32 -24.62
N THR A 290 2.27 10.47 -24.20
CA THR A 290 2.81 11.50 -25.10
C THR A 290 4.08 10.99 -25.79
N LYS A 291 4.20 11.20 -27.10
CA LYS A 291 5.31 10.71 -27.95
C LYS A 291 5.76 11.77 -28.95
N GLY A 292 7.06 11.79 -29.26
CA GLY A 292 7.62 12.61 -30.33
C GLY A 292 7.54 14.12 -30.10
N THR A 293 7.33 14.56 -28.87
CA THR A 293 7.26 15.98 -28.49
C THR A 293 8.55 16.44 -27.82
N SER A 294 8.64 17.75 -27.55
CA SER A 294 9.62 18.32 -26.65
C SER A 294 8.95 18.65 -25.33
N GLU A 295 9.54 18.17 -24.26
CA GLU A 295 9.04 18.31 -22.88
C GLU A 295 10.14 18.87 -22.00
N TRP A 296 9.79 19.29 -20.78
CA TRP A 296 10.76 19.79 -19.82
C TRP A 296 10.47 19.33 -18.38
N VAL A 297 11.56 19.30 -17.60
CA VAL A 297 11.55 19.17 -16.13
C VAL A 297 12.28 20.37 -15.53
N GLU A 298 11.73 20.94 -14.47
CA GLU A 298 12.34 22.06 -13.77
C GLU A 298 12.52 21.76 -12.29
N TYR A 299 13.70 22.05 -11.77
CA TYR A 299 14.00 22.13 -10.35
C TYR A 299 13.97 23.59 -9.91
N ALA A 300 13.22 23.86 -8.84
CA ALA A 300 13.32 25.11 -8.09
C ALA A 300 14.00 24.82 -6.74
N PHE A 301 15.09 25.49 -6.48
CA PHE A 301 15.85 25.36 -5.24
C PHE A 301 15.29 26.31 -4.17
N GLU A 302 15.28 25.87 -2.92
CA GLU A 302 14.81 26.69 -1.79
C GLU A 302 15.66 27.98 -1.64
N LYS A 303 16.94 27.88 -1.94
CA LYS A 303 17.92 29.00 -1.92
C LYS A 303 18.81 28.93 -3.15
N PRO A 304 19.30 30.08 -3.65
CA PRO A 304 20.29 30.08 -4.73
C PRO A 304 21.49 29.22 -4.38
N ALA A 305 21.93 28.42 -5.33
CA ALA A 305 23.11 27.55 -5.21
C ALA A 305 24.05 27.74 -6.42
N THR A 306 25.33 27.50 -6.22
CA THR A 306 26.28 27.39 -7.32
C THR A 306 26.31 25.94 -7.78
N VAL A 307 26.02 25.71 -9.05
CA VAL A 307 25.99 24.39 -9.67
C VAL A 307 26.90 24.32 -10.88
N SER A 308 27.56 23.19 -11.09
CA SER A 308 28.55 22.99 -12.17
C SER A 308 28.49 21.61 -12.84
N GLU A 309 27.60 20.73 -12.35
CA GLU A 309 27.47 19.38 -12.88
C GLU A 309 26.04 18.90 -12.75
N CYS A 310 25.57 18.14 -13.74
CA CYS A 310 24.37 17.31 -13.60
C CYS A 310 24.63 15.89 -14.09
N GLN A 311 23.84 14.95 -13.60
CA GLN A 311 23.88 13.54 -13.99
C GLN A 311 22.45 13.04 -14.15
N LEU A 312 22.14 12.43 -15.29
CA LEU A 312 20.82 11.90 -15.66
C LEU A 312 20.87 10.40 -15.89
N TYR A 313 19.98 9.68 -15.26
CA TYR A 313 19.73 8.27 -15.54
C TYR A 313 18.41 8.13 -16.27
N TRP A 314 18.46 7.64 -17.52
CA TRP A 314 17.29 7.53 -18.39
C TRP A 314 16.51 6.26 -18.13
N PHE A 315 15.17 6.35 -18.13
CA PHE A 315 14.31 5.19 -18.17
C PHE A 315 14.06 4.73 -19.61
N ASP A 316 14.20 3.43 -19.85
CA ASP A 316 13.99 2.81 -21.17
C ASP A 316 13.46 1.39 -20.99
N ASP A 317 12.21 1.17 -21.38
CA ASP A 317 11.53 -0.13 -21.27
C ASP A 317 11.48 -0.90 -22.59
N THR A 318 12.51 -0.78 -23.42
CA THR A 318 12.65 -1.50 -24.70
C THR A 318 12.32 -2.98 -24.54
N GLY A 319 11.37 -3.47 -25.36
CA GLY A 319 10.88 -4.85 -25.33
C GLY A 319 9.62 -5.04 -24.49
N HIS A 320 9.27 -4.10 -23.62
CA HIS A 320 8.11 -4.20 -22.70
C HIS A 320 7.12 -3.06 -22.87
N GLY A 321 7.57 -1.86 -23.21
CA GLY A 321 6.73 -0.67 -23.30
C GLY A 321 7.17 0.30 -24.37
N GLU A 322 6.74 1.56 -24.25
CA GLU A 322 6.86 2.58 -25.28
C GLU A 322 7.69 3.79 -24.84
N VAL A 323 8.51 3.65 -23.80
CA VAL A 323 9.43 4.69 -23.30
C VAL A 323 10.86 4.36 -23.75
N ARG A 324 11.58 5.37 -24.24
CA ARG A 324 12.97 5.26 -24.73
C ARG A 324 13.81 6.40 -24.19
N VAL A 325 15.13 6.22 -24.22
CA VAL A 325 16.03 7.36 -24.05
C VAL A 325 15.66 8.46 -25.05
N PRO A 326 15.82 9.75 -24.73
CA PRO A 326 15.45 10.84 -25.64
C PRO A 326 16.32 10.86 -26.89
N ALA A 327 15.85 11.58 -27.94
CA ALA A 327 16.69 11.88 -29.10
C ALA A 327 17.81 12.88 -28.76
N SER A 328 17.49 13.85 -27.91
CA SER A 328 18.44 14.84 -27.39
C SER A 328 17.89 15.54 -26.16
N TRP A 329 18.74 16.24 -25.45
CA TRP A 329 18.37 17.08 -24.31
C TRP A 329 19.35 18.23 -24.15
N ARG A 330 18.98 19.25 -23.37
CA ARG A 330 19.85 20.35 -22.95
C ARG A 330 19.48 20.86 -21.59
N LEU A 331 20.43 21.51 -20.91
CA LEU A 331 20.26 22.08 -19.58
C LEU A 331 20.28 23.61 -19.64
N LEU A 332 19.32 24.23 -18.95
CA LEU A 332 19.23 25.66 -18.77
C LEU A 332 19.23 25.96 -17.27
N TYR A 333 19.69 27.15 -16.89
CA TYR A 333 19.60 27.68 -15.55
C TYR A 333 18.72 28.93 -15.50
N LYS A 334 18.12 29.20 -14.35
CA LYS A 334 17.39 30.45 -14.10
C LYS A 334 18.33 31.59 -13.79
N ASP A 335 18.22 32.68 -14.54
CA ASP A 335 18.88 33.95 -14.32
C ASP A 335 17.81 35.04 -14.18
N GLY A 336 17.37 35.29 -12.95
CA GLY A 336 16.16 36.05 -12.67
C GLY A 336 14.94 35.31 -13.23
N ASP A 337 14.16 36.00 -14.05
CA ASP A 337 12.97 35.45 -14.73
C ASP A 337 13.31 34.79 -16.09
N SER A 338 14.56 34.78 -16.50
CA SER A 338 15.00 34.25 -17.79
C SER A 338 15.64 32.87 -17.64
N LEU A 339 15.51 32.05 -18.68
CA LEU A 339 16.23 30.79 -18.78
C LEU A 339 17.39 30.94 -19.77
N LYS A 340 18.58 30.59 -19.35
CA LYS A 340 19.79 30.63 -20.16
C LYS A 340 20.43 29.26 -20.27
N PRO A 341 20.95 28.84 -21.42
CA PRO A 341 21.67 27.58 -21.54
C PRO A 341 22.94 27.62 -20.71
N VAL A 342 23.27 26.51 -20.07
CA VAL A 342 24.57 26.34 -19.40
C VAL A 342 25.68 26.23 -20.45
N ALA A 343 26.88 26.74 -20.14
CA ALA A 343 28.06 26.54 -20.97
C ALA A 343 28.66 25.17 -20.72
N ALA A 344 28.07 24.13 -21.37
CA ALA A 344 28.45 22.74 -21.23
C ALA A 344 29.91 22.52 -21.70
N LEU A 345 30.65 21.72 -20.93
CA LEU A 345 32.04 21.32 -21.21
C LEU A 345 32.12 19.93 -21.82
N GLU A 346 31.04 19.20 -21.79
CA GLU A 346 30.89 17.83 -22.27
C GLU A 346 29.62 17.69 -23.11
N PRO A 347 29.55 16.73 -24.05
CA PRO A 347 28.34 16.49 -24.83
C PRO A 347 27.21 15.92 -23.97
N TYR A 348 25.97 16.19 -24.35
CA TYR A 348 24.77 15.66 -23.72
C TYR A 348 24.55 14.20 -24.15
N GLY A 349 24.84 13.24 -23.25
CA GLY A 349 24.71 11.80 -23.49
C GLY A 349 23.28 11.29 -23.39
N VAL A 350 22.98 10.18 -24.09
CA VAL A 350 21.70 9.45 -24.04
C VAL A 350 21.91 7.95 -23.86
N GLU A 351 22.96 7.57 -23.14
CA GLU A 351 23.33 6.18 -22.95
C GLU A 351 22.43 5.49 -21.90
N LYS A 352 22.17 4.20 -22.10
CA LYS A 352 21.44 3.34 -21.17
C LYS A 352 22.33 2.82 -20.06
N ASP A 353 21.72 2.40 -18.97
CA ASP A 353 22.33 1.66 -17.85
C ASP A 353 23.50 2.38 -17.17
N ARG A 354 23.49 3.71 -17.25
CA ARG A 354 24.48 4.58 -16.60
C ARG A 354 23.97 6.01 -16.45
N TYR A 355 24.63 6.75 -15.55
CA TYR A 355 24.47 8.21 -15.47
C TYR A 355 25.15 8.90 -16.67
N ASN A 356 24.36 9.73 -17.36
CA ASN A 356 24.83 10.64 -18.41
C ASN A 356 25.25 11.95 -17.73
N ARG A 357 26.53 12.10 -17.52
CA ARG A 357 27.13 13.25 -16.82
C ARG A 357 27.36 14.39 -17.79
N VAL A 358 27.11 15.63 -17.36
CA VAL A 358 27.50 16.86 -18.04
C VAL A 358 28.07 17.85 -17.03
N ALA A 359 29.34 18.18 -17.19
CA ALA A 359 29.98 19.29 -16.52
C ALA A 359 29.77 20.57 -17.32
N PHE A 360 29.63 21.71 -16.63
CA PHE A 360 29.46 23.03 -17.23
C PHE A 360 30.14 24.12 -16.40
N GLN A 361 30.33 25.29 -16.98
CA GLN A 361 30.84 26.44 -16.25
C GLN A 361 29.92 26.73 -15.05
N PRO A 362 30.48 26.92 -13.83
CA PRO A 362 29.69 27.16 -12.64
C PRO A 362 28.73 28.34 -12.81
N VAL A 363 27.46 28.14 -12.43
CA VAL A 363 26.43 29.17 -12.44
C VAL A 363 25.77 29.26 -11.06
N GLN A 364 25.53 30.49 -10.58
CA GLN A 364 24.69 30.70 -9.40
C GLN A 364 23.24 30.86 -9.84
N THR A 365 22.36 29.98 -9.34
CA THR A 365 20.98 29.94 -9.77
C THR A 365 20.04 29.45 -8.66
N ASN A 366 18.76 29.79 -8.75
CA ASN A 366 17.70 29.27 -7.91
C ASN A 366 16.91 28.13 -8.60
N GLY A 367 17.33 27.68 -9.79
CA GLY A 367 16.69 26.56 -10.48
C GLY A 367 17.33 26.18 -11.80
N LEU A 368 17.08 24.96 -12.21
CA LEU A 368 17.53 24.36 -13.47
C LEU A 368 16.34 23.85 -14.27
N ARG A 369 16.41 23.95 -15.57
CA ARG A 369 15.46 23.31 -16.49
C ARG A 369 16.18 22.38 -17.44
N LEU A 370 15.69 21.17 -17.48
CA LEU A 370 16.04 20.13 -18.43
C LEU A 370 15.02 20.16 -19.58
N GLU A 371 15.43 20.43 -20.79
CA GLU A 371 14.60 20.31 -21.98
C GLU A 371 14.98 19.05 -22.76
N ILE A 372 13.97 18.26 -23.12
CA ILE A 372 14.10 16.93 -23.69
C ILE A 372 13.36 16.89 -25.01
N THR A 373 13.99 16.40 -26.08
CA THR A 373 13.35 16.08 -27.34
C THR A 373 13.19 14.58 -27.45
N MET A 374 11.96 14.10 -27.53
CA MET A 374 11.65 12.68 -27.66
C MET A 374 11.99 12.14 -29.04
N GLN A 375 12.20 10.82 -29.13
CA GLN A 375 12.25 10.16 -30.44
C GLN A 375 10.85 10.15 -31.08
N PRO A 376 10.71 10.24 -32.41
CA PRO A 376 9.43 10.55 -33.09
C PRO A 376 8.25 9.63 -32.75
N LYS A 377 8.51 8.36 -32.42
CA LYS A 377 7.45 7.36 -32.15
C LYS A 377 7.39 6.92 -30.68
N TRP A 378 8.20 7.52 -29.81
CA TRP A 378 8.40 7.05 -28.45
C TRP A 378 8.21 8.16 -27.46
N SER A 379 7.83 7.78 -26.24
CA SER A 379 7.88 8.63 -25.06
C SER A 379 9.29 8.66 -24.49
N ALA A 380 9.58 9.57 -23.56
CA ALA A 380 10.83 9.59 -22.80
C ALA A 380 10.56 9.42 -21.31
N GLY A 381 11.58 8.95 -20.58
CA GLY A 381 11.51 8.78 -19.12
C GLY A 381 12.83 9.04 -18.43
N ILE A 382 12.75 9.43 -17.16
CA ILE A 382 13.89 9.71 -16.27
C ILE A 382 13.72 8.88 -15.01
N GLN A 383 14.78 8.21 -14.56
CA GLN A 383 14.82 7.56 -13.25
C GLN A 383 15.38 8.48 -12.19
N GLU A 384 16.50 9.15 -12.46
CA GLU A 384 17.12 10.04 -11.47
C GLU A 384 17.83 11.22 -12.17
N TRP A 385 17.74 12.41 -11.58
CA TRP A 385 18.46 13.62 -12.00
C TRP A 385 19.18 14.24 -10.81
N LYS A 386 20.51 14.05 -10.76
CA LYS A 386 21.40 14.60 -9.73
C LYS A 386 22.02 15.91 -10.20
N VAL A 387 22.32 16.80 -9.24
CA VAL A 387 22.93 18.11 -9.45
C VAL A 387 24.02 18.33 -8.39
N LYS A 388 25.15 18.89 -8.82
CA LYS A 388 26.26 19.28 -7.94
C LYS A 388 26.71 20.70 -8.23
#